data_f7539c96bc840fac69f7430271c427cc
#
_entry.id   f7539c96bc840fac69f7430271c427cc
#
_cell.length_a   1.000
_cell.length_b   1.000
_cell.length_c   1.000
_cell.angle_alpha   90.00
_cell.angle_beta   90.00
_cell.angle_gamma   90.00
#
_symmetry.space_group_name_H-M   'P 1'
#
loop_
_entity.id
_entity.type
_entity.pdbx_description
1 polymer ?
#
loop_
_entity_poly.entity_id
_entity_poly.type
_entity_poly.pdbx_seq_one_letter_code
_entity_poly.pdbx_strand_id
1 'polypeptide(L)'
;MAESVSILEKISGTRKPVFGMVHFLPLPGTPCYDREGGVEAIRKTAMTDAQNLAAAGFDGFMFSNEGDRPYLADVSKHTVALMASLVQEISSRFDKPFGVSVLADPVAAISVGSAVGADFVRIFLSWVYASDWGIVDPDAGALQRYRATLDPQPAIFANVSGHTEPLGGRSIYDIARGAIKFGLADAVCLAGTTAGSAIDEKEIRQARDAAAGKTPVIIGTGVGVENIDKMLPLGDGFIVGTSLKEGGDTFKPIDPERAKAFMSKMKTLRSKAV
;
A
#
# COMPACT_ATOMS: atom_id res chain seq x y z
N MET A 1 -19.75 24.29 -8.55
CA MET A 1 -18.28 24.15 -8.50
C MET A 1 -17.97 22.78 -9.04
N ALA A 2 -17.10 22.65 -10.05
CA ALA A 2 -16.70 21.32 -10.54
C ALA A 2 -16.05 20.53 -9.37
N GLU A 3 -16.49 19.31 -9.14
CA GLU A 3 -15.81 18.41 -8.18
C GLU A 3 -14.35 18.31 -8.59
N SER A 4 -13.44 18.59 -7.68
CA SER A 4 -12.02 18.42 -7.97
C SER A 4 -11.73 16.92 -8.09
N VAL A 5 -11.15 16.51 -9.22
CA VAL A 5 -10.73 15.13 -9.45
C VAL A 5 -9.81 14.69 -8.31
N SER A 6 -10.11 13.56 -7.67
CA SER A 6 -9.32 13.07 -6.53
C SER A 6 -7.91 12.65 -6.97
N ILE A 7 -6.93 12.63 -6.05
CA ILE A 7 -5.57 12.16 -6.35
C ILE A 7 -5.59 10.72 -6.89
N LEU A 8 -6.49 9.87 -6.39
CA LEU A 8 -6.61 8.49 -6.85
C LEU A 8 -7.07 8.39 -8.31
N GLU A 9 -8.01 9.23 -8.72
CA GLU A 9 -8.47 9.30 -10.11
C GLU A 9 -7.42 9.90 -11.03
N LYS A 10 -6.62 10.86 -10.55
CA LYS A 10 -5.49 11.41 -11.31
C LYS A 10 -4.43 10.34 -11.58
N ILE A 11 -4.14 9.49 -10.60
CA ILE A 11 -3.17 8.42 -10.70
C ILE A 11 -3.69 7.28 -11.59
N SER A 12 -4.93 6.83 -11.40
CA SER A 12 -5.43 5.59 -11.99
C SER A 12 -6.36 5.76 -13.19
N GLY A 13 -6.86 6.96 -13.43
CA GLY A 13 -7.92 7.20 -14.40
C GLY A 13 -9.27 6.57 -14.04
N THR A 14 -9.40 6.00 -12.84
CA THR A 14 -10.56 5.20 -12.43
C THR A 14 -11.09 5.67 -11.06
N ARG A 15 -12.41 5.74 -10.93
CA ARG A 15 -13.05 5.96 -9.62
C ARG A 15 -12.92 4.69 -8.78
N LYS A 16 -12.54 4.88 -7.50
CA LYS A 16 -12.34 3.79 -6.54
C LYS A 16 -11.38 2.70 -7.07
N PRO A 17 -10.13 3.07 -7.38
CA PRO A 17 -9.16 2.13 -7.95
C PRO A 17 -8.80 1.00 -6.99
N VAL A 18 -8.36 -0.12 -7.57
CA VAL A 18 -7.83 -1.27 -6.84
C VAL A 18 -6.38 -1.47 -7.24
N PHE A 19 -5.48 -1.33 -6.28
CA PHE A 19 -4.06 -1.64 -6.43
C PHE A 19 -3.79 -3.05 -5.88
N GLY A 20 -3.20 -3.92 -6.71
CA GLY A 20 -2.79 -5.26 -6.29
C GLY A 20 -1.40 -5.24 -5.68
N MET A 21 -1.22 -5.96 -4.56
CA MET A 21 0.08 -6.06 -3.89
C MET A 21 1.01 -7.04 -4.61
N VAL A 22 2.19 -6.59 -4.95
CA VAL A 22 3.34 -7.41 -5.36
C VAL A 22 4.30 -7.47 -4.17
N HIS A 23 4.29 -8.58 -3.45
CA HIS A 23 5.15 -8.80 -2.29
C HIS A 23 6.45 -9.46 -2.74
N PHE A 24 7.59 -8.80 -2.47
CA PHE A 24 8.88 -9.44 -2.70
C PHE A 24 9.10 -10.57 -1.69
N LEU A 25 9.72 -11.65 -2.17
CA LEU A 25 10.32 -12.66 -1.31
C LEU A 25 11.42 -12.02 -0.45
N PRO A 26 11.85 -12.65 0.66
CA PRO A 26 12.89 -12.10 1.53
C PRO A 26 14.14 -11.67 0.74
N LEU A 27 14.54 -10.40 0.90
CA LEU A 27 15.68 -9.82 0.22
C LEU A 27 17.01 -10.28 0.88
N PRO A 28 18.15 -10.23 0.15
CA PRO A 28 19.47 -10.52 0.72
C PRO A 28 19.75 -9.66 1.97
N GLY A 29 20.24 -10.29 3.02
CA GLY A 29 20.50 -9.64 4.31
C GLY A 29 19.40 -9.85 5.34
N THR A 30 18.24 -10.41 4.95
CA THR A 30 17.18 -10.78 5.90
C THR A 30 17.32 -12.22 6.39
N PRO A 31 16.80 -12.55 7.59
CA PRO A 31 16.90 -13.91 8.14
C PRO A 31 16.25 -15.00 7.29
N CYS A 32 15.19 -14.64 6.55
CA CYS A 32 14.42 -15.58 5.74
C CYS A 32 14.88 -15.66 4.27
N TYR A 33 16.00 -15.02 3.91
CA TYR A 33 16.49 -14.99 2.53
C TYR A 33 16.90 -16.39 2.05
N ASP A 34 16.32 -16.83 0.95
CA ASP A 34 16.73 -18.05 0.24
C ASP A 34 17.97 -17.77 -0.62
N ARG A 35 19.12 -18.31 -0.17
CA ARG A 35 20.40 -18.15 -0.86
C ARG A 35 20.50 -18.98 -2.15
N GLU A 36 19.79 -20.09 -2.25
CA GLU A 36 19.81 -20.96 -3.44
C GLU A 36 18.99 -20.35 -4.57
N GLY A 37 17.76 -19.90 -4.27
CA GLY A 37 16.90 -19.21 -5.25
C GLY A 37 17.43 -17.84 -5.62
N GLY A 38 18.10 -17.18 -4.69
CA GLY A 38 18.76 -15.91 -4.91
C GLY A 38 17.83 -14.77 -5.34
N VAL A 39 18.41 -13.71 -5.86
CA VAL A 39 17.66 -12.54 -6.39
C VAL A 39 16.81 -12.92 -7.60
N GLU A 40 17.21 -13.94 -8.33
CA GLU A 40 16.47 -14.39 -9.52
C GLU A 40 15.10 -14.98 -9.15
N ALA A 41 15.01 -15.75 -8.07
CA ALA A 41 13.73 -16.25 -7.58
C ALA A 41 12.81 -15.09 -7.13
N ILE A 42 13.36 -14.07 -6.49
CA ILE A 42 12.61 -12.85 -6.09
C ILE A 42 12.04 -12.15 -7.33
N ARG A 43 12.89 -11.90 -8.32
CA ARG A 43 12.52 -11.27 -9.58
C ARG A 43 11.40 -12.03 -10.30
N LYS A 44 11.60 -13.33 -10.49
CA LYS A 44 10.66 -14.20 -11.20
C LYS A 44 9.30 -14.25 -10.52
N THR A 45 9.28 -14.42 -9.20
CA THR A 45 8.02 -14.47 -8.44
C THR A 45 7.27 -13.15 -8.52
N ALA A 46 7.95 -12.03 -8.29
CA ALA A 46 7.32 -10.72 -8.34
C ALA A 46 6.84 -10.34 -9.74
N MET A 47 7.59 -10.69 -10.79
CA MET A 47 7.17 -10.52 -12.19
C MET A 47 5.90 -11.33 -12.48
N THR A 48 5.85 -12.59 -12.06
CA THR A 48 4.67 -13.45 -12.24
C THR A 48 3.46 -12.89 -11.50
N ASP A 49 3.63 -12.40 -10.26
CA ASP A 49 2.57 -11.76 -9.49
C ASP A 49 2.03 -10.51 -10.22
N ALA A 50 2.91 -9.65 -10.74
CA ALA A 50 2.50 -8.47 -11.51
C ALA A 50 1.76 -8.84 -12.80
N GLN A 51 2.21 -9.89 -13.51
CA GLN A 51 1.52 -10.41 -14.72
C GLN A 51 0.12 -10.92 -14.38
N ASN A 52 -0.05 -11.67 -13.29
CA ASN A 52 -1.33 -12.19 -12.85
C ASN A 52 -2.30 -11.05 -12.48
N LEU A 53 -1.82 -10.02 -11.78
CA LEU A 53 -2.61 -8.83 -11.47
C LEU A 53 -3.02 -8.05 -12.73
N ALA A 54 -2.08 -7.84 -13.65
CA ALA A 54 -2.36 -7.16 -14.92
C ALA A 54 -3.41 -7.92 -15.75
N ALA A 55 -3.27 -9.24 -15.87
CA ALA A 55 -4.19 -10.09 -16.60
C ALA A 55 -5.59 -10.13 -15.97
N ALA A 56 -5.69 -10.05 -14.63
CA ALA A 56 -6.96 -9.95 -13.91
C ALA A 56 -7.63 -8.57 -14.08
N GLY A 57 -6.89 -7.54 -14.50
CA GLY A 57 -7.39 -6.20 -14.78
C GLY A 57 -7.38 -5.28 -13.55
N PHE A 58 -6.42 -5.43 -12.64
CA PHE A 58 -6.16 -4.48 -11.57
C PHE A 58 -5.81 -3.10 -12.16
N ASP A 59 -6.21 -2.04 -11.46
CA ASP A 59 -6.02 -0.67 -11.93
C ASP A 59 -4.56 -0.20 -11.78
N GLY A 60 -3.80 -0.82 -10.90
CA GLY A 60 -2.38 -0.57 -10.67
C GLY A 60 -1.77 -1.57 -9.69
N PHE A 61 -0.51 -1.34 -9.33
CA PHE A 61 0.27 -2.21 -8.44
C PHE A 61 0.75 -1.45 -7.20
N MET A 62 1.10 -2.20 -6.16
CA MET A 62 1.89 -1.71 -5.05
C MET A 62 2.96 -2.73 -4.67
N PHE A 63 4.22 -2.33 -4.76
CA PHE A 63 5.37 -3.16 -4.42
C PHE A 63 5.75 -3.01 -2.95
N SER A 64 6.05 -4.12 -2.27
CA SER A 64 6.45 -4.13 -0.86
C SER A 64 7.46 -5.22 -0.57
N ASN A 65 8.42 -4.95 0.32
CA ASN A 65 9.36 -5.94 0.86
C ASN A 65 8.75 -6.79 1.99
N GLU A 66 7.53 -7.27 1.81
CA GLU A 66 6.74 -8.01 2.80
C GLU A 66 7.47 -9.26 3.35
N GLY A 67 8.37 -9.86 2.56
CA GLY A 67 9.19 -11.00 2.96
C GLY A 67 10.27 -10.69 3.99
N ASP A 68 10.67 -9.44 4.19
CA ASP A 68 11.84 -9.01 4.96
C ASP A 68 11.65 -9.05 6.49
N ARG A 69 10.98 -10.07 6.99
CA ARG A 69 10.71 -10.22 8.44
C ARG A 69 11.94 -10.62 9.25
N PRO A 70 12.11 -10.01 10.46
CA PRO A 70 11.43 -8.83 11.03
C PRO A 70 11.83 -7.54 10.33
N TYR A 71 10.88 -6.58 10.25
CA TYR A 71 11.09 -5.32 9.54
C TYR A 71 12.02 -4.37 10.29
N LEU A 72 12.70 -3.47 9.54
CA LEU A 72 13.61 -2.47 10.08
C LEU A 72 13.07 -1.06 9.80
N ALA A 73 13.21 -0.18 10.80
CA ALA A 73 12.90 1.24 10.64
C ALA A 73 13.96 2.02 9.84
N ASP A 74 15.14 1.41 9.65
CA ASP A 74 16.25 1.92 8.84
C ASP A 74 16.84 0.73 8.09
N VAL A 75 16.43 0.57 6.82
CA VAL A 75 16.90 -0.54 5.99
C VAL A 75 18.28 -0.24 5.40
N SER A 76 19.01 -1.30 5.05
CA SER A 76 20.33 -1.15 4.45
C SER A 76 20.27 -0.45 3.09
N LYS A 77 21.35 0.23 2.71
CA LYS A 77 21.52 0.81 1.36
C LYS A 77 21.39 -0.26 0.26
N HIS A 78 21.77 -1.50 0.57
CA HIS A 78 21.61 -2.64 -0.33
C HIS A 78 20.12 -2.94 -0.59
N THR A 79 19.28 -2.94 0.45
CA THR A 79 17.83 -3.13 0.33
C THR A 79 17.21 -2.04 -0.55
N VAL A 80 17.55 -0.77 -0.33
CA VAL A 80 17.07 0.36 -1.14
C VAL A 80 17.45 0.18 -2.61
N ALA A 81 18.73 -0.12 -2.89
CA ALA A 81 19.24 -0.28 -4.24
C ALA A 81 18.57 -1.46 -4.97
N LEU A 82 18.41 -2.61 -4.28
CA LEU A 82 17.80 -3.80 -4.87
C LEU A 82 16.30 -3.58 -5.11
N MET A 83 15.59 -3.00 -4.17
CA MET A 83 14.17 -2.67 -4.36
C MET A 83 13.96 -1.71 -5.54
N ALA A 84 14.77 -0.66 -5.65
CA ALA A 84 14.69 0.27 -6.78
C ALA A 84 14.92 -0.47 -8.11
N SER A 85 15.92 -1.35 -8.18
CA SER A 85 16.22 -2.14 -9.38
C SER A 85 15.06 -3.07 -9.76
N LEU A 86 14.53 -3.83 -8.80
CA LEU A 86 13.42 -4.78 -9.04
C LEU A 86 12.13 -4.07 -9.42
N VAL A 87 11.77 -3.01 -8.70
CA VAL A 87 10.56 -2.23 -9.00
C VAL A 87 10.64 -1.61 -10.38
N GLN A 88 11.77 -0.97 -10.73
CA GLN A 88 11.98 -0.36 -12.06
C GLN A 88 11.87 -1.40 -13.18
N GLU A 89 12.50 -2.55 -13.01
CA GLU A 89 12.48 -3.62 -14.01
C GLU A 89 11.05 -4.15 -14.23
N ILE A 90 10.31 -4.38 -13.14
CA ILE A 90 8.98 -4.98 -13.23
C ILE A 90 7.96 -3.94 -13.71
N SER A 91 7.91 -2.76 -13.10
CA SER A 91 6.94 -1.72 -13.43
C SER A 91 7.03 -1.28 -14.90
N SER A 92 8.24 -1.21 -15.46
CA SER A 92 8.47 -0.82 -16.87
C SER A 92 7.87 -1.78 -17.91
N ARG A 93 7.40 -2.95 -17.49
CA ARG A 93 6.73 -3.93 -18.38
C ARG A 93 5.23 -3.69 -18.52
N PHE A 94 4.69 -2.75 -17.75
CA PHE A 94 3.25 -2.53 -17.69
C PHE A 94 2.94 -1.03 -17.80
N ASP A 95 1.95 -0.68 -18.58
CA ASP A 95 1.39 0.67 -18.63
C ASP A 95 0.31 0.80 -17.53
N LYS A 96 0.77 0.83 -16.28
CA LYS A 96 -0.09 0.90 -15.09
C LYS A 96 0.56 1.73 -13.98
N PRO A 97 -0.22 2.55 -13.28
CA PRO A 97 0.28 3.26 -12.11
C PRO A 97 0.72 2.27 -11.02
N PHE A 98 1.72 2.69 -10.27
CA PHE A 98 2.23 1.87 -9.19
C PHE A 98 2.72 2.68 -7.99
N GLY A 99 2.69 2.03 -6.84
CA GLY A 99 3.22 2.56 -5.60
C GLY A 99 4.29 1.66 -4.99
N VAL A 100 4.98 2.20 -3.99
CA VAL A 100 6.04 1.51 -3.24
C VAL A 100 5.81 1.63 -1.74
N SER A 101 6.09 0.57 -1.02
CA SER A 101 6.27 0.57 0.44
C SER A 101 7.56 -0.15 0.79
N VAL A 102 8.34 0.43 1.70
CA VAL A 102 9.48 -0.26 2.33
C VAL A 102 9.15 -0.35 3.82
N LEU A 103 8.91 -1.57 4.26
CA LEU A 103 8.54 -1.87 5.64
C LEU A 103 9.78 -1.94 6.54
N ALA A 104 9.93 -1.14 7.58
CA ALA A 104 9.03 -0.10 8.08
C ALA A 104 9.71 1.29 7.96
N ASP A 105 10.46 1.51 6.85
CA ASP A 105 11.33 2.67 6.62
C ASP A 105 10.67 3.66 5.65
N PRO A 106 10.09 4.77 6.16
CA PRO A 106 9.43 5.75 5.32
C PRO A 106 10.40 6.55 4.43
N VAL A 107 11.65 6.75 4.87
CA VAL A 107 12.67 7.44 4.07
C VAL A 107 13.08 6.59 2.88
N ALA A 108 13.31 5.31 3.11
CA ALA A 108 13.61 4.36 2.03
C ALA A 108 12.43 4.24 1.03
N ALA A 109 11.18 4.20 1.52
CA ALA A 109 10.02 4.15 0.66
C ALA A 109 9.92 5.37 -0.26
N ILE A 110 10.10 6.59 0.29
CA ILE A 110 10.11 7.83 -0.48
C ILE A 110 11.28 7.84 -1.48
N SER A 111 12.48 7.40 -1.05
CA SER A 111 13.68 7.34 -1.89
C SER A 111 13.51 6.42 -3.09
N VAL A 112 13.07 5.18 -2.83
CA VAL A 112 12.80 4.20 -3.89
C VAL A 112 11.68 4.72 -4.79
N GLY A 113 10.56 5.19 -4.22
CA GLY A 113 9.43 5.69 -4.98
C GLY A 113 9.80 6.80 -5.95
N SER A 114 10.57 7.79 -5.49
CA SER A 114 11.07 8.86 -6.36
C SER A 114 12.02 8.35 -7.44
N ALA A 115 12.99 7.50 -7.05
CA ALA A 115 14.01 7.00 -7.97
C ALA A 115 13.44 6.19 -9.15
N VAL A 116 12.31 5.50 -8.96
CA VAL A 116 11.65 4.67 -9.98
C VAL A 116 10.43 5.35 -10.63
N GLY A 117 10.13 6.59 -10.25
CA GLY A 117 8.96 7.30 -10.77
C GLY A 117 7.62 6.72 -10.32
N ALA A 118 7.54 6.19 -9.09
CA ALA A 118 6.29 5.69 -8.54
C ALA A 118 5.28 6.82 -8.34
N ASP A 119 4.01 6.55 -8.61
CA ASP A 119 2.92 7.52 -8.43
C ASP A 119 2.65 7.83 -6.95
N PHE A 120 2.85 6.84 -6.08
CA PHE A 120 2.65 7.00 -4.65
C PHE A 120 3.56 6.10 -3.81
N VAL A 121 3.69 6.47 -2.54
CA VAL A 121 4.28 5.61 -1.49
C VAL A 121 3.27 5.41 -0.37
N ARG A 122 3.27 4.23 0.25
CA ARG A 122 2.46 3.94 1.43
C ARG A 122 3.38 3.81 2.63
N ILE A 123 3.23 4.71 3.61
CA ILE A 123 4.12 4.83 4.77
C ILE A 123 3.35 5.18 6.04
N PHE A 124 3.94 4.95 7.21
CA PHE A 124 3.59 5.70 8.41
C PHE A 124 4.19 7.10 8.28
N LEU A 125 3.36 8.13 8.36
CA LEU A 125 3.78 9.52 8.14
C LEU A 125 3.84 10.34 9.44
N SER A 126 2.93 10.06 10.34
CA SER A 126 2.77 10.82 11.59
C SER A 126 2.21 9.94 12.69
N TRP A 127 2.25 10.45 13.93
CA TRP A 127 1.85 9.73 15.12
C TRP A 127 2.89 8.69 15.58
N VAL A 128 2.59 7.98 16.68
CA VAL A 128 3.45 6.95 17.27
C VAL A 128 2.64 5.68 17.48
N TYR A 129 3.24 4.52 17.12
CA TYR A 129 2.56 3.24 17.19
C TYR A 129 3.46 2.17 17.84
N ALA A 130 2.85 1.24 18.58
CA ALA A 130 3.47 -0.02 18.95
C ALA A 130 3.20 -1.07 17.84
N SER A 131 4.21 -1.88 17.52
CA SER A 131 4.11 -2.93 16.50
C SER A 131 4.86 -4.19 16.93
N ASP A 132 4.68 -5.29 16.19
CA ASP A 132 5.41 -6.55 16.43
C ASP A 132 6.93 -6.43 16.22
N TRP A 133 7.39 -5.35 15.55
CA TRP A 133 8.81 -5.07 15.28
C TRP A 133 9.34 -3.85 16.05
N GLY A 134 8.58 -3.30 17.00
CA GLY A 134 9.00 -2.20 17.86
C GLY A 134 8.14 -0.95 17.74
N ILE A 135 8.71 0.19 18.11
CA ILE A 135 8.03 1.48 18.04
C ILE A 135 8.17 2.06 16.63
N VAL A 136 7.06 2.55 16.10
CA VAL A 136 6.99 3.29 14.83
C VAL A 136 6.68 4.74 15.15
N ASP A 137 7.65 5.64 14.97
CA ASP A 137 7.61 7.06 15.36
C ASP A 137 8.07 8.00 14.22
N PRO A 138 7.37 8.04 13.11
CA PRO A 138 7.78 8.84 11.95
C PRO A 138 7.76 10.34 12.26
N ASP A 139 8.75 11.08 11.76
CA ASP A 139 8.79 12.55 11.76
C ASP A 139 8.20 13.08 10.45
N ALA A 140 6.92 13.45 10.48
CA ALA A 140 6.23 14.00 9.32
C ALA A 140 6.91 15.26 8.76
N GLY A 141 7.49 16.09 9.63
CA GLY A 141 8.17 17.31 9.23
C GLY A 141 9.45 17.02 8.45
N ALA A 142 10.25 16.07 8.90
CA ALA A 142 11.45 15.62 8.20
C ALA A 142 11.10 14.91 6.88
N LEU A 143 10.12 14.01 6.90
CA LEU A 143 9.69 13.25 5.72
C LEU A 143 9.16 14.15 4.60
N GLN A 144 8.33 15.14 4.92
CA GLN A 144 7.80 16.07 3.91
C GLN A 144 8.89 17.00 3.35
N ARG A 145 9.84 17.44 4.19
CA ARG A 145 10.99 18.22 3.70
C ARG A 145 11.90 17.39 2.82
N TYR A 146 12.15 16.14 3.19
CA TYR A 146 12.92 15.22 2.36
C TYR A 146 12.22 14.99 1.01
N ARG A 147 10.92 14.65 1.01
CA ARG A 147 10.14 14.51 -0.23
C ARG A 147 10.24 15.76 -1.11
N ALA A 148 10.19 16.96 -0.51
CA ALA A 148 10.25 18.22 -1.25
C ALA A 148 11.60 18.47 -1.95
N THR A 149 12.67 17.75 -1.62
CA THR A 149 13.98 17.83 -2.30
C THR A 149 14.07 16.91 -3.52
N LEU A 150 13.08 16.03 -3.72
CA LEU A 150 13.13 15.00 -4.77
C LEU A 150 12.28 15.39 -5.98
N ASP A 151 12.63 14.81 -7.14
CA ASP A 151 11.90 14.94 -8.39
C ASP A 151 12.01 13.61 -9.17
N PRO A 152 10.91 12.92 -9.47
CA PRO A 152 9.52 13.26 -9.10
C PRO A 152 9.22 13.05 -7.60
N GLN A 153 8.17 13.71 -7.12
CA GLN A 153 7.66 13.55 -5.77
C GLN A 153 6.49 12.57 -5.78
N PRO A 154 6.61 11.37 -5.21
CA PRO A 154 5.47 10.45 -5.10
C PRO A 154 4.41 11.00 -4.15
N ALA A 155 3.13 10.73 -4.42
CA ALA A 155 2.06 11.02 -3.46
C ALA A 155 2.23 10.18 -2.19
N ILE A 156 1.90 10.72 -1.01
CA ILE A 156 2.00 10.00 0.25
C ILE A 156 0.62 9.48 0.67
N PHE A 157 0.47 8.17 0.69
CA PHE A 157 -0.64 7.46 1.29
C PHE A 157 -0.26 7.06 2.71
N ALA A 158 -0.77 7.82 3.69
CA ALA A 158 -0.37 7.69 5.08
C ALA A 158 -1.16 6.59 5.79
N ASN A 159 -0.46 5.60 6.37
CA ASN A 159 -1.08 4.65 7.29
C ASN A 159 -1.57 5.38 8.54
N VAL A 160 -2.82 5.15 8.91
CA VAL A 160 -3.43 5.65 10.16
C VAL A 160 -3.87 4.52 11.07
N SER A 161 -3.87 3.29 10.56
CA SER A 161 -4.02 2.03 11.30
C SER A 161 -3.36 0.88 10.52
N GLY A 162 -3.26 -0.28 11.15
CA GLY A 162 -2.85 -1.55 10.53
C GLY A 162 -1.50 -2.07 10.98
N HIS A 163 -1.49 -3.34 11.40
CA HIS A 163 -0.33 -4.07 11.97
C HIS A 163 0.33 -3.37 13.18
N THR A 164 -0.31 -2.36 13.73
CA THR A 164 0.20 -1.51 14.79
C THR A 164 -0.93 -1.03 15.68
N GLU A 165 -0.62 -0.72 16.92
CA GLU A 165 -1.51 -0.07 17.89
C GLU A 165 -1.11 1.39 18.06
N PRO A 166 -1.99 2.38 17.82
CA PRO A 166 -1.69 3.78 18.08
C PRO A 166 -1.49 4.02 19.59
N LEU A 167 -0.39 4.65 19.96
CA LEU A 167 -0.12 4.99 21.35
C LEU A 167 -0.81 6.29 21.75
N GLY A 168 -1.10 6.47 23.07
CA GLY A 168 -1.62 7.70 23.64
C GLY A 168 -3.13 7.93 23.52
N GLY A 169 -3.90 6.89 23.15
CA GLY A 169 -5.37 6.89 23.27
C GLY A 169 -6.13 7.84 22.35
N ARG A 170 -5.54 8.33 21.24
CA ARG A 170 -6.26 9.10 20.23
C ARG A 170 -7.09 8.18 19.33
N SER A 171 -8.22 8.71 18.90
CA SER A 171 -9.11 8.03 17.97
C SER A 171 -8.51 8.01 16.54
N ILE A 172 -8.98 7.10 15.71
CA ILE A 172 -8.64 7.08 14.27
C ILE A 172 -9.02 8.41 13.60
N TYR A 173 -10.10 9.06 14.04
CA TYR A 173 -10.44 10.42 13.58
C TYR A 173 -9.30 11.42 13.82
N ASP A 174 -8.75 11.46 15.05
CA ASP A 174 -7.69 12.40 15.40
C ASP A 174 -6.39 12.11 14.66
N ILE A 175 -6.04 10.82 14.50
CA ILE A 175 -4.83 10.38 13.80
C ILE A 175 -4.94 10.72 12.32
N ALA A 176 -6.05 10.38 11.66
CA ALA A 176 -6.30 10.70 10.26
C ALA A 176 -6.29 12.22 10.03
N ARG A 177 -6.99 12.98 10.88
CA ARG A 177 -6.97 14.44 10.82
C ARG A 177 -5.56 15.02 11.00
N GLY A 178 -4.76 14.44 11.90
CA GLY A 178 -3.37 14.81 12.11
C GLY A 178 -2.51 14.56 10.86
N ALA A 179 -2.61 13.36 10.27
CA ALA A 179 -1.91 13.00 9.05
C ALA A 179 -2.27 13.94 7.87
N ILE A 180 -3.55 14.27 7.72
CA ILE A 180 -4.03 15.17 6.65
C ILE A 180 -3.59 16.61 6.88
N LYS A 181 -3.88 17.18 8.06
CA LYS A 181 -3.71 18.63 8.30
C LYS A 181 -2.30 19.04 8.63
N PHE A 182 -1.56 18.21 9.35
CA PHE A 182 -0.21 18.52 9.83
C PHE A 182 0.84 17.68 9.13
N GLY A 183 0.53 16.42 8.80
CA GLY A 183 1.40 15.56 8.02
C GLY A 183 1.34 15.83 6.51
N LEU A 184 0.32 16.54 6.00
CA LEU A 184 0.11 16.82 4.57
C LEU A 184 0.03 15.54 3.72
N ALA A 185 -0.66 14.53 4.23
CA ALA A 185 -0.92 13.29 3.50
C ALA A 185 -1.84 13.55 2.27
N ASP A 186 -1.51 12.95 1.14
CA ASP A 186 -2.31 13.01 -0.09
C ASP A 186 -3.51 12.05 -0.03
N ALA A 187 -3.39 10.96 0.72
CA ALA A 187 -4.47 10.03 1.07
C ALA A 187 -4.20 9.40 2.44
N VAL A 188 -5.21 8.84 3.11
CA VAL A 188 -5.05 8.05 4.32
C VAL A 188 -5.40 6.59 4.06
N CYS A 189 -4.61 5.67 4.63
CA CYS A 189 -4.79 4.23 4.50
C CYS A 189 -5.14 3.61 5.84
N LEU A 190 -6.16 2.77 5.84
CA LEU A 190 -6.51 1.90 6.95
C LEU A 190 -6.19 0.45 6.60
N ALA A 191 -5.76 -0.30 7.61
CA ALA A 191 -5.55 -1.73 7.50
C ALA A 191 -6.01 -2.40 8.79
N GLY A 192 -6.39 -3.68 8.71
CA GLY A 192 -6.70 -4.47 9.90
C GLY A 192 -5.48 -4.72 10.78
N THR A 193 -5.70 -5.19 11.99
CA THR A 193 -4.65 -5.40 13.00
C THR A 193 -3.60 -6.44 12.60
N THR A 194 -3.95 -7.36 11.71
CA THR A 194 -3.03 -8.36 11.14
C THR A 194 -3.24 -8.48 9.64
N ALA A 195 -2.26 -9.07 8.92
CA ALA A 195 -2.38 -9.33 7.49
C ALA A 195 -3.64 -10.15 7.18
N GLY A 196 -4.51 -9.63 6.31
CA GLY A 196 -5.77 -10.28 5.93
C GLY A 196 -6.94 -10.09 6.91
N SER A 197 -6.74 -9.48 8.09
CA SER A 197 -7.86 -9.18 8.99
C SER A 197 -8.72 -8.02 8.48
N ALA A 198 -10.02 -8.13 8.67
CA ALA A 198 -10.96 -7.06 8.30
C ALA A 198 -10.78 -5.83 9.22
N ILE A 199 -11.00 -4.65 8.65
CA ILE A 199 -11.01 -3.39 9.38
C ILE A 199 -12.39 -3.19 9.99
N ASP A 200 -12.44 -2.61 11.20
CA ASP A 200 -13.70 -2.19 11.81
C ASP A 200 -14.32 -1.04 10.98
N GLU A 201 -15.57 -1.22 10.60
CA GLU A 201 -16.33 -0.19 9.84
C GLU A 201 -16.38 1.15 10.59
N LYS A 202 -16.39 1.14 11.91
CA LYS A 202 -16.33 2.34 12.74
C LYS A 202 -15.04 3.13 12.52
N GLU A 203 -13.90 2.46 12.39
CA GLU A 203 -12.62 3.11 12.11
C GLU A 203 -12.61 3.74 10.72
N ILE A 204 -13.17 3.04 9.72
CA ILE A 204 -13.29 3.61 8.36
C ILE A 204 -14.14 4.87 8.39
N ARG A 205 -15.28 4.87 9.10
CA ARG A 205 -16.15 6.05 9.23
C ARG A 205 -15.42 7.20 9.92
N GLN A 206 -14.68 6.94 10.99
CA GLN A 206 -13.88 7.96 11.67
C GLN A 206 -12.84 8.62 10.74
N ALA A 207 -12.13 7.83 9.92
CA ALA A 207 -11.18 8.36 8.95
C ALA A 207 -11.89 9.18 7.85
N ARG A 208 -13.06 8.75 7.38
CA ARG A 208 -13.87 9.50 6.40
C ARG A 208 -14.36 10.83 6.96
N ASP A 209 -14.80 10.85 8.20
CA ASP A 209 -15.22 12.09 8.88
C ASP A 209 -14.03 13.07 9.00
N ALA A 210 -12.84 12.57 9.35
CA ALA A 210 -11.62 13.38 9.40
C ALA A 210 -11.21 13.91 8.00
N ALA A 211 -11.38 13.11 6.96
CA ALA A 211 -11.08 13.45 5.57
C ALA A 211 -12.06 14.46 4.98
N ALA A 212 -13.28 14.55 5.52
CA ALA A 212 -14.33 15.52 5.15
C ALA A 212 -14.60 15.56 3.62
N GLY A 213 -14.49 14.43 2.92
CA GLY A 213 -14.70 14.30 1.48
C GLY A 213 -13.62 14.96 0.61
N LYS A 214 -12.51 15.44 1.19
CA LYS A 214 -11.42 16.14 0.48
C LYS A 214 -10.20 15.27 0.23
N THR A 215 -9.84 14.44 1.22
CA THR A 215 -8.71 13.52 1.14
C THR A 215 -9.24 12.11 0.99
N PRO A 216 -8.77 11.31 0.02
CA PRO A 216 -9.23 9.94 -0.16
C PRO A 216 -8.90 9.05 1.03
N VAL A 217 -9.82 8.12 1.31
CA VAL A 217 -9.66 7.06 2.32
C VAL A 217 -9.51 5.72 1.61
N ILE A 218 -8.37 5.10 1.78
CA ILE A 218 -8.00 3.83 1.15
C ILE A 218 -8.15 2.69 2.16
N ILE A 219 -8.80 1.62 1.74
CA ILE A 219 -8.90 0.39 2.53
C ILE A 219 -7.82 -0.57 2.06
N GLY A 220 -6.83 -0.85 2.92
CA GLY A 220 -5.57 -1.51 2.55
C GLY A 220 -5.44 -2.97 2.95
N THR A 221 -6.17 -3.50 3.91
CA THR A 221 -6.02 -4.88 4.37
C THR A 221 -7.38 -5.49 4.69
N GLY A 222 -7.49 -6.82 4.57
CA GLY A 222 -8.72 -7.54 4.87
C GLY A 222 -9.82 -7.39 3.82
N VAL A 223 -9.50 -6.88 2.64
CA VAL A 223 -10.42 -6.80 1.50
C VAL A 223 -10.27 -8.05 0.65
N GLY A 224 -11.39 -8.70 0.37
CA GLY A 224 -11.46 -9.90 -0.45
C GLY A 224 -12.77 -9.98 -1.23
N VAL A 225 -12.92 -11.03 -2.05
CA VAL A 225 -14.12 -11.24 -2.84
C VAL A 225 -15.35 -11.40 -1.96
N GLU A 226 -15.19 -11.84 -0.71
CA GLU A 226 -16.27 -12.10 0.25
C GLU A 226 -16.89 -10.82 0.80
N ASN A 227 -16.13 -9.73 0.88
CA ASN A 227 -16.56 -8.52 1.58
C ASN A 227 -16.46 -7.20 0.78
N ILE A 228 -15.94 -7.23 -0.45
CA ILE A 228 -15.77 -6.01 -1.25
C ILE A 228 -17.07 -5.25 -1.50
N ASP A 229 -18.20 -5.92 -1.56
CA ASP A 229 -19.52 -5.29 -1.70
C ASP A 229 -19.88 -4.41 -0.51
N LYS A 230 -19.47 -4.80 0.70
CA LYS A 230 -19.64 -4.01 1.93
C LYS A 230 -18.60 -2.88 2.04
N MET A 231 -17.38 -3.13 1.56
CA MET A 231 -16.28 -2.17 1.66
C MET A 231 -16.32 -1.08 0.57
N LEU A 232 -16.86 -1.38 -0.61
CA LEU A 232 -16.90 -0.46 -1.74
C LEU A 232 -17.60 0.89 -1.43
N PRO A 233 -18.71 0.95 -0.70
CA PRO A 233 -19.31 2.24 -0.30
C PRO A 233 -18.45 3.05 0.66
N LEU A 234 -17.59 2.38 1.44
CA LEU A 234 -16.83 2.97 2.53
C LEU A 234 -15.45 3.51 2.08
N GLY A 235 -14.82 2.90 1.09
CA GLY A 235 -13.51 3.29 0.58
C GLY A 235 -13.57 4.16 -0.67
N ASP A 236 -12.57 5.00 -0.86
CA ASP A 236 -12.35 5.75 -2.10
C ASP A 236 -11.33 5.06 -3.01
N GLY A 237 -10.59 4.08 -2.50
CA GLY A 237 -9.67 3.18 -3.19
C GLY A 237 -9.32 1.96 -2.33
N PHE A 238 -8.70 0.97 -2.95
CA PHE A 238 -8.40 -0.32 -2.29
C PHE A 238 -6.98 -0.77 -2.62
N ILE A 239 -6.30 -1.34 -1.60
CA ILE A 239 -5.03 -2.05 -1.76
C ILE A 239 -5.28 -3.49 -1.31
N VAL A 240 -5.12 -4.46 -2.22
CA VAL A 240 -5.51 -5.85 -1.99
C VAL A 240 -4.30 -6.76 -2.13
N GLY A 241 -4.04 -7.58 -1.13
CA GLY A 241 -2.89 -8.48 -1.09
C GLY A 241 -3.26 -9.91 -0.71
N THR A 242 -3.30 -10.21 0.57
CA THR A 242 -3.43 -11.55 1.16
C THR A 242 -4.58 -12.39 0.56
N SER A 243 -5.75 -11.80 0.33
CA SER A 243 -6.90 -12.50 -0.24
C SER A 243 -6.70 -13.00 -1.67
N LEU A 244 -5.72 -12.45 -2.40
CA LEU A 244 -5.37 -12.84 -3.77
C LEU A 244 -4.34 -13.97 -3.81
N LYS A 245 -3.68 -14.26 -2.68
CA LYS A 245 -2.60 -15.23 -2.62
C LYS A 245 -3.11 -16.67 -2.53
N GLU A 246 -2.30 -17.63 -2.95
CA GLU A 246 -2.59 -19.06 -2.80
C GLU A 246 -2.93 -19.41 -1.36
N GLY A 247 -4.06 -20.06 -1.16
CA GLY A 247 -4.55 -20.41 0.18
C GLY A 247 -4.90 -19.23 1.09
N GLY A 248 -4.80 -17.96 0.61
CA GLY A 248 -4.96 -16.77 1.45
C GLY A 248 -3.76 -16.52 2.37
N ASP A 249 -2.59 -17.03 2.03
CA ASP A 249 -1.34 -16.82 2.76
C ASP A 249 -0.55 -15.66 2.15
N THR A 250 -0.26 -14.64 2.94
CA THR A 250 0.46 -13.40 2.53
C THR A 250 1.80 -13.69 1.85
N PHE A 251 2.47 -14.78 2.24
CA PHE A 251 3.82 -15.14 1.76
C PHE A 251 3.84 -16.10 0.58
N LYS A 252 2.67 -16.44 0.04
CA LYS A 252 2.53 -17.24 -1.18
C LYS A 252 2.40 -16.37 -2.42
N PRO A 253 2.64 -16.92 -3.63
CA PRO A 253 2.36 -16.22 -4.88
C PRO A 253 0.87 -15.85 -5.06
N ILE A 254 0.60 -14.94 -5.98
CA ILE A 254 -0.77 -14.61 -6.38
C ILE A 254 -1.39 -15.77 -7.15
N ASP A 255 -2.56 -16.20 -6.69
CA ASP A 255 -3.43 -17.13 -7.39
C ASP A 255 -4.20 -16.37 -8.48
N PRO A 256 -3.99 -16.69 -9.78
CA PRO A 256 -4.63 -15.96 -10.87
C PRO A 256 -6.15 -16.08 -10.87
N GLU A 257 -6.72 -17.19 -10.38
CA GLU A 257 -8.18 -17.37 -10.34
C GLU A 257 -8.80 -16.52 -9.21
N ARG A 258 -8.14 -16.39 -8.06
CA ARG A 258 -8.56 -15.46 -7.00
C ARG A 258 -8.50 -14.01 -7.47
N ALA A 259 -7.43 -13.61 -8.16
CA ALA A 259 -7.29 -12.27 -8.71
C ALA A 259 -8.40 -11.95 -9.74
N LYS A 260 -8.67 -12.87 -10.65
CA LYS A 260 -9.77 -12.79 -11.63
C LYS A 260 -11.15 -12.70 -10.96
N ALA A 261 -11.44 -13.57 -9.99
CA ALA A 261 -12.71 -13.58 -9.27
C ALA A 261 -12.95 -12.24 -8.58
N PHE A 262 -11.93 -11.69 -7.90
CA PHE A 262 -12.00 -10.39 -7.25
C PHE A 262 -12.35 -9.27 -8.25
N MET A 263 -11.59 -9.14 -9.34
CA MET A 263 -11.81 -8.07 -10.33
C MET A 263 -13.09 -8.25 -11.12
N SER A 264 -13.58 -9.47 -11.35
CA SER A 264 -14.90 -9.71 -11.95
C SER A 264 -16.01 -9.19 -11.07
N LYS A 265 -15.96 -9.46 -9.75
CA LYS A 265 -16.90 -8.89 -8.78
C LYS A 265 -16.81 -7.38 -8.73
N MET A 266 -15.59 -6.83 -8.70
CA MET A 266 -15.37 -5.39 -8.66
C MET A 266 -15.94 -4.66 -9.89
N LYS A 267 -15.76 -5.22 -11.10
CA LYS A 267 -16.37 -4.69 -12.34
C LYS A 267 -17.89 -4.64 -12.26
N THR A 268 -18.50 -5.74 -11.77
CA THR A 268 -19.95 -5.82 -11.59
C THR A 268 -20.46 -4.79 -10.58
N LEU A 269 -19.73 -4.56 -9.49
CA LEU A 269 -20.13 -3.57 -8.49
C LEU A 269 -19.98 -2.13 -9.01
N ARG A 270 -18.89 -1.84 -9.73
CA ARG A 270 -18.67 -0.52 -10.35
C ARG A 270 -19.77 -0.17 -11.37
N SER A 271 -20.20 -1.14 -12.18
CA SER A 271 -21.28 -0.91 -13.17
C SER A 271 -22.66 -0.64 -12.56
N LYS A 272 -22.89 -1.02 -11.29
CA LYS A 272 -24.14 -0.76 -10.57
C LYS A 272 -24.11 0.58 -9.81
N ALA A 273 -22.95 1.18 -9.65
CA ALA A 273 -22.75 2.43 -8.90
C ALA A 273 -22.77 3.68 -9.80
N VAL A 274 -22.94 3.48 -11.10
CA VAL A 274 -23.21 4.51 -12.13
C VAL A 274 -24.70 4.65 -12.35
#